data_e2916e761083749066dfde4c7d6c9109
#
_entry.id   e2916e761083749066dfde4c7d6c9109
#
_cell.length_a   1.000
_cell.length_b   1.000
_cell.length_c   1.000
_cell.angle_alpha   90.00
_cell.angle_beta   90.00
_cell.angle_gamma   90.00
#
_symmetry.space_group_name_H-M   'P 1'
#
loop_
_entity.id
_entity.type
_entity.pdbx_description
1 polymer ?
#
loop_
_entity_poly.entity_id
_entity_poly.type
_entity_poly.pdbx_seq_one_letter_code
_entity_poly.pdbx_strand_id
1 'polypeptide(L)'
;MKFSFSLPTIRHPERKDPYEETWALARIAEEEGFDTATIGHHHFLPGNQSDPLTFMATVAARTSTLRVGTGIFLLPVHNPVRVAEQVATIDQISGGRVSLGVGTGWWPLEYQVHGSDYRERGARMEEALQILRHAWTRTDAPFEGRFWRFPALTVHPRPVQDPHPPLWVAGVVDAAVDRAARLGDAWLC
;
A
#
# COMPACT_ATOMS: atom_id res chain seq x y z
N MET A 1 -18.98 -1.60 14.48
CA MET A 1 -17.63 -0.98 14.61
C MET A 1 -16.67 -1.85 13.82
N LYS A 2 -15.68 -1.26 13.17
CA LYS A 2 -14.64 -2.01 12.43
C LYS A 2 -13.33 -1.96 13.19
N PHE A 3 -12.61 -3.08 13.22
CA PHE A 3 -11.34 -3.20 13.92
C PHE A 3 -10.24 -3.59 12.95
N SER A 4 -9.14 -2.85 12.99
CA SER A 4 -7.92 -3.18 12.25
C SER A 4 -6.86 -3.71 13.21
N PHE A 5 -6.06 -4.61 12.71
CA PHE A 5 -4.95 -5.24 13.42
C PHE A 5 -3.65 -4.98 12.65
N SER A 6 -2.63 -4.49 13.35
CA SER A 6 -1.29 -4.37 12.76
C SER A 6 -0.60 -5.73 12.82
N LEU A 7 -0.44 -6.39 11.68
CA LEU A 7 0.14 -7.71 11.58
C LEU A 7 1.66 -7.63 11.74
N PRO A 8 2.23 -8.22 12.79
CA PRO A 8 3.67 -8.28 12.94
C PRO A 8 4.27 -9.23 11.90
N THR A 9 5.34 -8.81 11.27
CA THR A 9 6.09 -9.60 10.29
C THR A 9 7.31 -10.22 10.95
N ILE A 10 7.08 -11.09 11.91
CA ILE A 10 8.12 -11.74 12.71
C ILE A 10 8.80 -12.82 11.88
N ARG A 11 10.12 -12.74 11.77
CA ARG A 11 10.93 -13.73 11.07
C ARG A 11 11.65 -14.65 12.04
N HIS A 12 11.43 -15.95 11.90
CA HIS A 12 12.14 -17.01 12.64
C HIS A 12 13.03 -17.79 11.66
N PRO A 13 14.30 -17.39 11.48
CA PRO A 13 15.18 -17.98 10.46
C PRO A 13 15.48 -19.46 10.69
N GLU A 14 15.30 -19.95 11.91
CA GLU A 14 15.50 -21.34 12.32
C GLU A 14 14.32 -22.27 11.96
N ARG A 15 13.16 -21.72 11.57
CA ARG A 15 11.97 -22.51 11.21
C ARG A 15 11.95 -22.84 9.72
N LYS A 16 11.29 -23.95 9.37
CA LYS A 16 11.05 -24.36 7.98
C LYS A 16 10.26 -23.30 7.21
N ASP A 17 9.25 -22.71 7.83
CA ASP A 17 8.58 -21.49 7.38
C ASP A 17 8.97 -20.34 8.33
N PRO A 18 9.84 -19.42 7.89
CA PRO A 18 10.31 -18.34 8.75
C PRO A 18 9.23 -17.35 9.21
N TYR A 19 8.06 -17.37 8.57
CA TYR A 19 6.95 -16.46 8.84
C TYR A 19 5.66 -17.18 9.30
N GLU A 20 5.77 -18.45 9.71
CA GLU A 20 4.63 -19.26 10.15
C GLU A 20 3.76 -18.55 11.18
N GLU A 21 4.38 -17.85 12.13
CA GLU A 21 3.68 -17.09 13.16
C GLU A 21 2.86 -15.93 12.59
N THR A 22 3.42 -15.20 11.62
CA THR A 22 2.72 -14.14 10.90
C THR A 22 1.46 -14.67 10.20
N TRP A 23 1.57 -15.82 9.54
CA TRP A 23 0.44 -16.46 8.87
C TRP A 23 -0.63 -16.98 9.85
N ALA A 24 -0.19 -17.53 10.99
CA ALA A 24 -1.08 -17.98 12.05
C ALA A 24 -1.87 -16.79 12.65
N LEU A 25 -1.20 -15.68 12.93
CA LEU A 25 -1.85 -14.46 13.44
C LEU A 25 -2.86 -13.89 12.45
N ALA A 26 -2.57 -13.90 11.15
CA ALA A 26 -3.53 -13.46 10.14
C ALA A 26 -4.81 -14.33 10.14
N ARG A 27 -4.69 -15.64 10.28
CA ARG A 27 -5.84 -16.54 10.38
C ARG A 27 -6.63 -16.33 11.68
N ILE A 28 -5.94 -16.19 12.80
CA ILE A 28 -6.58 -15.89 14.09
C ILE A 28 -7.36 -14.57 14.00
N ALA A 29 -6.78 -13.53 13.41
CA ALA A 29 -7.47 -12.26 13.22
C ALA A 29 -8.74 -12.40 12.37
N GLU A 30 -8.71 -13.26 11.34
CA GLU A 30 -9.87 -13.58 10.54
C GLU A 30 -10.95 -14.32 11.35
N GLU A 31 -10.56 -15.35 12.10
CA GLU A 31 -11.44 -16.17 12.96
C GLU A 31 -12.09 -15.34 14.07
N GLU A 32 -11.35 -14.40 14.66
CA GLU A 32 -11.83 -13.50 15.72
C GLU A 32 -12.61 -12.30 15.17
N GLY A 33 -12.81 -12.20 13.86
CA GLY A 33 -13.67 -11.20 13.22
C GLY A 33 -13.06 -9.80 13.11
N PHE A 34 -11.74 -9.68 13.03
CA PHE A 34 -11.11 -8.43 12.63
C PHE A 34 -11.44 -8.10 11.18
N ASP A 35 -11.70 -6.81 10.90
CA ASP A 35 -12.04 -6.36 9.54
C ASP A 35 -10.80 -6.28 8.62
N THR A 36 -9.65 -5.87 9.16
CA THR A 36 -8.45 -5.61 8.34
C THR A 36 -7.17 -5.96 9.08
N ALA A 37 -6.26 -6.65 8.41
CA ALA A 37 -4.86 -6.75 8.82
C ALA A 37 -4.01 -5.76 8.00
N THR A 38 -3.20 -4.94 8.68
CA THR A 38 -2.30 -3.98 8.04
C THR A 38 -0.85 -4.36 8.25
N ILE A 39 0.00 -4.10 7.26
CA ILE A 39 1.44 -4.36 7.28
C ILE A 39 2.18 -3.04 7.19
N GLY A 40 3.11 -2.81 8.12
CA GLY A 40 3.98 -1.65 8.11
C GLY A 40 5.06 -1.73 7.03
N HIS A 41 5.67 -0.60 6.70
CA HIS A 41 6.71 -0.50 5.70
C HIS A 41 7.84 0.43 6.16
N HIS A 42 9.04 -0.11 6.20
CA HIS A 42 10.28 0.65 6.30
C HIS A 42 11.41 -0.06 5.56
N HIS A 43 12.19 0.69 4.82
CA HIS A 43 13.45 0.19 4.26
C HIS A 43 14.57 0.28 5.31
N PHE A 44 15.50 -0.66 5.29
CA PHE A 44 16.77 -0.64 6.04
C PHE A 44 16.67 -0.64 7.57
N LEU A 45 15.47 -0.68 8.14
CA LEU A 45 15.30 -0.81 9.59
C LEU A 45 15.20 -2.29 9.97
N PRO A 46 16.06 -2.78 10.89
CA PRO A 46 15.98 -4.15 11.38
C PRO A 46 14.59 -4.46 11.96
N GLY A 47 14.06 -5.64 11.60
CA GLY A 47 12.75 -6.08 12.08
C GLY A 47 11.55 -5.48 11.36
N ASN A 48 11.75 -4.57 10.39
CA ASN A 48 10.67 -4.02 9.59
C ASN A 48 10.60 -4.66 8.19
N GLN A 49 9.41 -4.60 7.60
CA GLN A 49 9.20 -5.09 6.25
C GLN A 49 9.56 -4.04 5.21
N SER A 50 10.45 -4.40 4.30
CA SER A 50 10.81 -3.57 3.14
C SER A 50 9.93 -3.85 1.91
N ASP A 51 9.14 -4.92 1.91
CA ASP A 51 8.22 -5.26 0.81
C ASP A 51 6.85 -5.71 1.35
N PRO A 52 6.01 -4.78 1.85
CA PRO A 52 4.73 -5.12 2.43
C PRO A 52 3.73 -5.64 1.40
N LEU A 53 3.86 -5.29 0.10
CA LEU A 53 2.94 -5.76 -0.94
C LEU A 53 3.08 -7.26 -1.18
N THR A 54 4.30 -7.82 -1.13
CA THR A 54 4.52 -9.26 -1.19
C THR A 54 3.89 -9.98 0.00
N PHE A 55 4.00 -9.40 1.20
CA PHE A 55 3.32 -9.94 2.39
C PHE A 55 1.80 -9.86 2.26
N MET A 56 1.26 -8.74 1.78
CA MET A 56 -0.18 -8.60 1.52
C MET A 56 -0.70 -9.68 0.58
N ALA A 57 0.00 -9.96 -0.51
CA ALA A 57 -0.36 -11.03 -1.45
C ALA A 57 -0.41 -12.39 -0.76
N THR A 58 0.57 -12.67 0.12
CA THR A 58 0.66 -13.92 0.85
C THR A 58 -0.47 -14.06 1.88
N VAL A 59 -0.78 -13.00 2.63
CA VAL A 59 -1.90 -12.98 3.59
C VAL A 59 -3.23 -13.12 2.85
N ALA A 60 -3.42 -12.39 1.77
CA ALA A 60 -4.61 -12.45 0.93
C ALA A 60 -4.90 -13.87 0.41
N ALA A 61 -3.84 -14.60 0.01
CA ALA A 61 -3.96 -15.98 -0.46
C ALA A 61 -4.22 -17.01 0.65
N ARG A 62 -4.00 -16.65 1.92
CA ARG A 62 -4.17 -17.52 3.11
C ARG A 62 -5.42 -17.20 3.93
N THR A 63 -6.15 -16.17 3.56
CA THR A 63 -7.38 -15.71 4.22
C THR A 63 -8.51 -15.60 3.21
N SER A 64 -9.76 -15.63 3.67
CA SER A 64 -10.95 -15.65 2.81
C SER A 64 -11.80 -14.39 2.93
N THR A 65 -11.85 -13.78 4.11
CA THR A 65 -12.72 -12.64 4.45
C THR A 65 -11.96 -11.44 4.97
N LEU A 66 -10.80 -11.67 5.60
CA LEU A 66 -9.97 -10.60 6.17
C LEU A 66 -9.47 -9.66 5.07
N ARG A 67 -9.73 -8.37 5.23
CA ARG A 67 -9.12 -7.35 4.36
C ARG A 67 -7.63 -7.24 4.66
N VAL A 68 -6.85 -6.93 3.63
CA VAL A 68 -5.40 -6.74 3.75
C VAL A 68 -5.03 -5.32 3.32
N GLY A 69 -4.15 -4.69 4.08
CA GLY A 69 -3.74 -3.33 3.79
C GLY A 69 -2.32 -3.01 4.23
N THR A 70 -1.88 -1.82 3.94
CA THR A 70 -0.64 -1.27 4.46
C THR A 70 -0.93 -0.18 5.50
N GLY A 71 -0.17 -0.17 6.55
CA GLY A 71 -0.23 0.86 7.59
C GLY A 71 1.15 1.39 7.96
N ILE A 72 1.78 2.07 7.07
CA ILE A 72 1.54 2.62 5.72
C ILE A 72 2.56 2.09 4.70
N PHE A 73 2.30 2.29 3.41
CA PHE A 73 3.26 2.10 2.32
C PHE A 73 3.93 3.43 1.96
N LEU A 74 5.25 3.44 1.79
CA LEU A 74 6.04 4.63 1.43
C LEU A 74 5.92 4.94 -0.06
N LEU A 75 4.75 5.38 -0.51
CA LEU A 75 4.42 5.55 -1.92
C LEU A 75 5.40 6.48 -2.69
N PRO A 76 5.90 7.62 -2.16
CA PRO A 76 6.71 8.56 -2.94
C PRO A 76 8.07 8.05 -3.38
N VAL A 77 8.59 6.97 -2.79
CA VAL A 77 9.90 6.38 -3.18
C VAL A 77 9.76 5.31 -4.26
N HIS A 78 8.54 4.96 -4.65
CA HIS A 78 8.24 3.93 -5.64
C HIS A 78 7.73 4.51 -6.96
N ASN A 79 7.84 3.73 -8.04
CA ASN A 79 7.15 4.03 -9.28
C ASN A 79 5.64 3.75 -9.12
N PRO A 80 4.75 4.76 -9.23
CA PRO A 80 3.33 4.57 -8.93
C PRO A 80 2.59 3.68 -9.94
N VAL A 81 3.04 3.61 -11.20
CA VAL A 81 2.45 2.69 -12.19
C VAL A 81 2.74 1.24 -11.76
N ARG A 82 3.97 0.95 -11.34
CA ARG A 82 4.32 -0.38 -10.83
C ARG A 82 3.53 -0.74 -9.57
N VAL A 83 3.34 0.21 -8.67
CA VAL A 83 2.50 0.01 -7.47
C VAL A 83 1.04 -0.26 -7.87
N ALA A 84 0.52 0.44 -8.89
CA ALA A 84 -0.83 0.21 -9.38
C ALA A 84 -1.02 -1.22 -9.90
N GLU A 85 -0.07 -1.75 -10.67
CA GLU A 85 -0.07 -3.14 -11.15
C GLU A 85 -0.06 -4.15 -9.99
N GLN A 86 0.83 -3.95 -9.02
CA GLN A 86 0.97 -4.83 -7.86
C GLN A 86 -0.30 -4.86 -7.01
N VAL A 87 -0.84 -3.68 -6.69
CA VAL A 87 -2.04 -3.56 -5.86
C VAL A 87 -3.27 -4.16 -6.56
N ALA A 88 -3.43 -3.90 -7.87
CA ALA A 88 -4.51 -4.51 -8.65
C ALA A 88 -4.38 -6.05 -8.73
N THR A 89 -3.15 -6.56 -8.83
CA THR A 89 -2.89 -8.01 -8.79
C THR A 89 -3.28 -8.61 -7.44
N ILE A 90 -2.93 -7.95 -6.33
CA ILE A 90 -3.31 -8.39 -4.98
C ILE A 90 -4.83 -8.29 -4.80
N ASP A 91 -5.45 -7.27 -5.37
CA ASP A 91 -6.90 -7.12 -5.34
C ASP A 91 -7.62 -8.26 -6.04
N GLN A 92 -7.11 -8.71 -7.19
CA GLN A 92 -7.59 -9.92 -7.88
C GLN A 92 -7.39 -11.18 -7.02
N ILE A 93 -6.20 -11.39 -6.46
CA ILE A 93 -5.90 -12.54 -5.59
C ILE A 93 -6.83 -12.59 -4.39
N SER A 94 -7.12 -11.44 -3.80
CA SER A 94 -7.95 -11.32 -2.60
C SER A 94 -9.46 -11.34 -2.89
N GLY A 95 -9.89 -11.21 -4.15
CA GLY A 95 -11.29 -11.02 -4.49
C GLY A 95 -11.86 -9.69 -3.98
N GLY A 96 -11.09 -8.59 -4.06
CA GLY A 96 -11.53 -7.25 -3.70
C GLY A 96 -11.38 -6.89 -2.22
N ARG A 97 -10.41 -7.47 -1.51
CA ARG A 97 -10.19 -7.23 -0.08
C ARG A 97 -8.99 -6.31 0.23
N VAL A 98 -8.41 -5.64 -0.77
CA VAL A 98 -7.26 -4.75 -0.58
C VAL A 98 -7.69 -3.37 -0.09
N SER A 99 -6.86 -2.76 0.75
CA SER A 99 -6.84 -1.32 1.04
C SER A 99 -5.38 -0.85 1.06
N LEU A 100 -5.08 0.25 0.37
CA LEU A 100 -3.72 0.76 0.29
C LEU A 100 -3.57 1.99 1.21
N GLY A 101 -3.01 1.77 2.40
CA GLY A 101 -2.61 2.85 3.29
C GLY A 101 -1.25 3.40 2.89
N VAL A 102 -1.16 4.70 2.62
CA VAL A 102 0.05 5.36 2.10
C VAL A 102 0.50 6.52 2.96
N GLY A 103 1.79 6.74 3.02
CA GLY A 103 2.40 7.85 3.75
C GLY A 103 3.71 8.30 3.13
N THR A 104 4.16 9.49 3.54
CA THR A 104 5.42 10.05 3.03
C THR A 104 6.65 9.51 3.77
N GLY A 105 6.48 8.87 4.92
CA GLY A 105 7.60 8.50 5.78
C GLY A 105 8.32 9.71 6.38
N TRP A 106 9.34 9.42 7.17
CA TRP A 106 10.07 10.41 7.95
C TRP A 106 11.59 10.32 7.79
N TRP A 107 12.12 9.23 7.19
CA TRP A 107 13.54 8.96 7.15
C TRP A 107 14.18 9.34 5.80
N PRO A 108 15.05 10.37 5.75
CA PRO A 108 15.64 10.85 4.51
C PRO A 108 16.48 9.80 3.77
N LEU A 109 17.09 8.84 4.48
CA LEU A 109 17.90 7.79 3.88
C LEU A 109 17.10 6.92 2.91
N GLU A 110 15.84 6.63 3.21
CA GLU A 110 14.97 5.85 2.32
C GLU A 110 14.84 6.55 0.95
N TYR A 111 14.67 7.87 0.97
CA TYR A 111 14.59 8.67 -0.26
C TYR A 111 15.91 8.71 -1.02
N GLN A 112 17.02 8.93 -0.31
CA GLN A 112 18.35 8.99 -0.91
C GLN A 112 18.70 7.70 -1.66
N VAL A 113 18.47 6.54 -1.04
CA VAL A 113 18.76 5.23 -1.64
C VAL A 113 17.84 4.94 -2.84
N HIS A 114 16.61 5.38 -2.80
CA HIS A 114 15.66 5.24 -3.92
C HIS A 114 15.77 6.36 -4.97
N GLY A 115 16.79 7.22 -4.89
CA GLY A 115 17.05 8.25 -5.91
C GLY A 115 16.02 9.38 -5.94
N SER A 116 15.36 9.67 -4.81
CA SER A 116 14.35 10.71 -4.68
C SER A 116 14.77 11.77 -3.67
N ASP A 117 14.37 13.02 -3.89
CA ASP A 117 14.60 14.09 -2.90
C ASP A 117 13.53 14.01 -1.80
N TYR A 118 13.97 13.90 -0.56
CA TYR A 118 13.11 13.91 0.63
C TYR A 118 12.23 15.17 0.73
N ARG A 119 12.74 16.31 0.26
CA ARG A 119 12.01 17.59 0.28
C ARG A 119 10.79 17.59 -0.64
N GLU A 120 10.81 16.76 -1.69
CA GLU A 120 9.73 16.63 -2.67
C GLU A 120 8.66 15.60 -2.28
N ARG A 121 8.81 14.91 -1.12
CA ARG A 121 7.96 13.79 -0.71
C ARG A 121 6.46 14.09 -0.74
N GLY A 122 6.06 15.31 -0.35
CA GLY A 122 4.67 15.74 -0.37
C GLY A 122 4.11 15.86 -1.78
N ALA A 123 4.83 16.55 -2.67
CA ALA A 123 4.42 16.72 -4.06
C ALA A 123 4.46 15.39 -4.84
N ARG A 124 5.46 14.55 -4.61
CA ARG A 124 5.52 13.19 -5.17
C ARG A 124 4.35 12.33 -4.71
N MET A 125 3.94 12.44 -3.44
CA MET A 125 2.78 11.73 -2.91
C MET A 125 1.50 12.12 -3.64
N GLU A 126 1.28 13.42 -3.86
CA GLU A 126 0.08 13.91 -4.55
C GLU A 126 0.00 13.39 -5.98
N GLU A 127 1.10 13.51 -6.71
CA GLU A 127 1.16 13.04 -8.10
C GLU A 127 1.02 11.50 -8.17
N ALA A 128 1.65 10.76 -7.24
CA ALA A 128 1.53 9.32 -7.17
C ALA A 128 0.10 8.86 -6.89
N LEU A 129 -0.63 9.52 -5.99
CA LEU A 129 -2.06 9.23 -5.72
C LEU A 129 -2.93 9.46 -6.97
N GLN A 130 -2.67 10.55 -7.70
CA GLN A 130 -3.36 10.83 -8.97
C GLN A 130 -3.09 9.72 -10.00
N ILE A 131 -1.83 9.26 -10.08
CA ILE A 131 -1.44 8.18 -11.00
C ILE A 131 -2.11 6.86 -10.62
N LEU A 132 -2.18 6.50 -9.34
CA LEU A 132 -2.88 5.28 -8.91
C LEU A 132 -4.34 5.30 -9.36
N ARG A 133 -5.07 6.38 -9.08
CA ARG A 133 -6.47 6.53 -9.52
C ARG A 133 -6.58 6.49 -11.04
N HIS A 134 -5.71 7.23 -11.75
CA HIS A 134 -5.67 7.24 -13.22
C HIS A 134 -5.45 5.83 -13.76
N ALA A 135 -4.45 5.12 -13.26
CA ALA A 135 -4.09 3.77 -13.69
C ALA A 135 -5.23 2.76 -13.50
N TRP A 136 -5.99 2.87 -12.42
CA TRP A 136 -7.09 1.95 -12.12
C TRP A 136 -8.40 2.28 -12.82
N THR A 137 -8.65 3.55 -13.18
CA THR A 137 -9.94 4.00 -13.71
C THR A 137 -9.93 4.40 -15.18
N ARG A 138 -8.75 4.71 -15.75
CA ARG A 138 -8.64 5.13 -17.16
C ARG A 138 -8.14 4.00 -18.05
N THR A 139 -8.47 4.09 -19.30
CA THR A 139 -8.06 3.19 -20.38
C THR A 139 -7.44 3.98 -21.49
N ASP A 140 -6.34 3.51 -22.05
CA ASP A 140 -5.65 4.14 -23.19
C ASP A 140 -5.48 5.66 -22.99
N ALA A 141 -5.00 6.04 -21.80
CA ALA A 141 -4.89 7.44 -21.42
C ALA A 141 -3.45 7.80 -21.03
N PRO A 142 -2.91 8.91 -21.53
CA PRO A 142 -1.60 9.41 -21.15
C PRO A 142 -1.66 10.10 -19.79
N PHE A 143 -0.50 10.23 -19.15
CA PHE A 143 -0.34 11.05 -17.95
C PHE A 143 0.88 11.97 -18.11
N GLU A 144 0.71 13.24 -17.77
CA GLU A 144 1.78 14.23 -17.72
C GLU A 144 1.79 14.92 -16.37
N GLY A 145 2.84 14.65 -15.58
CA GLY A 145 3.08 15.25 -14.29
C GLY A 145 4.47 15.86 -14.20
N ARG A 146 4.80 16.36 -13.02
CA ARG A 146 6.11 16.92 -12.70
C ARG A 146 7.18 15.82 -12.56
N PHE A 147 6.83 14.70 -11.93
CA PHE A 147 7.76 13.63 -11.58
C PHE A 147 7.63 12.41 -12.49
N TRP A 148 6.44 12.18 -13.02
CA TRP A 148 6.16 11.02 -13.88
C TRP A 148 5.41 11.44 -15.14
N ARG A 149 5.82 10.82 -16.24
CA ARG A 149 5.16 10.98 -17.54
C ARG A 149 5.14 9.62 -18.24
N PHE A 150 4.02 9.28 -18.86
CA PHE A 150 3.91 8.09 -19.70
C PHE A 150 2.89 8.31 -20.82
N PRO A 151 3.07 7.59 -21.97
CA PRO A 151 2.13 7.66 -23.08
C PRO A 151 0.78 7.04 -22.70
N ALA A 152 -0.17 7.12 -23.63
CA ALA A 152 -1.43 6.42 -23.49
C ALA A 152 -1.20 4.92 -23.26
N LEU A 153 -1.73 4.40 -22.16
CA LEU A 153 -1.63 3.00 -21.77
C LEU A 153 -2.82 2.59 -20.91
N THR A 154 -3.01 1.28 -20.80
CA THR A 154 -3.97 0.69 -19.87
C THR A 154 -3.20 -0.24 -18.92
N VAL A 155 -3.34 -0.02 -17.63
CA VAL A 155 -2.74 -0.87 -16.60
C VAL A 155 -3.57 -2.15 -16.44
N HIS A 156 -2.89 -3.29 -16.41
CA HIS A 156 -3.47 -4.62 -16.19
C HIS A 156 -2.73 -5.38 -15.07
N PRO A 157 -3.45 -6.23 -14.27
CA PRO A 157 -4.90 -6.43 -14.31
C PRO A 157 -5.65 -5.19 -13.84
N ARG A 158 -6.96 -5.12 -14.10
CA ARG A 158 -7.84 -4.14 -13.46
C ARG A 158 -8.15 -4.61 -12.04
N PRO A 159 -8.32 -3.71 -11.06
CA PRO A 159 -8.85 -4.09 -9.77
C PRO A 159 -10.23 -4.74 -9.87
N VAL A 160 -10.58 -5.57 -8.88
CA VAL A 160 -11.93 -6.08 -8.67
C VAL A 160 -12.84 -5.00 -8.08
N GLN A 161 -12.27 -4.18 -7.18
CA GLN A 161 -13.00 -3.13 -6.51
C GLN A 161 -13.31 -1.96 -7.44
N ASP A 162 -14.54 -1.45 -7.39
CA ASP A 162 -15.02 -0.31 -8.17
C ASP A 162 -15.26 0.90 -7.25
N PRO A 163 -14.77 2.11 -7.58
CA PRO A 163 -13.97 2.46 -8.77
C PRO A 163 -12.50 2.01 -8.67
N HIS A 164 -11.99 1.69 -7.50
CA HIS A 164 -10.62 1.23 -7.23
C HIS A 164 -10.46 0.76 -5.76
N PRO A 165 -9.37 0.06 -5.42
CA PRO A 165 -9.03 -0.24 -4.03
C PRO A 165 -8.95 1.03 -3.18
N PRO A 166 -9.51 1.05 -1.95
CA PRO A 166 -9.50 2.24 -1.10
C PRO A 166 -8.07 2.73 -0.80
N LEU A 167 -7.87 4.04 -0.97
CA LEU A 167 -6.64 4.77 -0.65
C LEU A 167 -6.77 5.44 0.72
N TRP A 168 -6.00 4.97 1.70
CA TRP A 168 -5.94 5.56 3.03
C TRP A 168 -4.70 6.44 3.13
N VAL A 169 -4.86 7.73 3.28
CA VAL A 169 -3.74 8.68 3.29
C VAL A 169 -3.37 9.06 4.71
N ALA A 170 -2.11 8.78 5.09
CA ALA A 170 -1.61 9.01 6.44
C ALA A 170 -0.94 10.37 6.60
N GLY A 171 -1.02 10.88 7.82
CA GLY A 171 -0.27 12.04 8.29
C GLY A 171 -1.08 12.95 9.20
N VAL A 172 -0.37 13.70 10.05
CA VAL A 172 -0.96 14.55 11.11
C VAL A 172 -0.74 16.05 10.88
N VAL A 173 0.07 16.43 9.90
CA VAL A 173 0.27 17.86 9.55
C VAL A 173 -0.82 18.32 8.59
N ASP A 174 -1.17 19.61 8.64
CA ASP A 174 -2.27 20.19 7.85
C ASP A 174 -2.21 19.80 6.35
N ALA A 175 -1.04 19.89 5.74
CA ALA A 175 -0.85 19.51 4.34
C ALA A 175 -1.12 18.02 4.06
N ALA A 176 -0.94 17.14 5.04
CA ALA A 176 -1.24 15.72 4.89
C ALA A 176 -2.75 15.45 5.10
N VAL A 177 -3.38 16.15 6.04
CA VAL A 177 -4.83 16.09 6.27
C VAL A 177 -5.58 16.62 5.05
N ASP A 178 -5.16 17.78 4.50
CA ASP A 178 -5.72 18.34 3.26
C ASP A 178 -5.58 17.36 2.08
N ARG A 179 -4.42 16.73 1.93
CA ARG A 179 -4.18 15.69 0.93
C ARG A 179 -5.12 14.50 1.11
N ALA A 180 -5.29 14.04 2.34
CA ALA A 180 -6.21 12.94 2.64
C ALA A 180 -7.65 13.30 2.26
N ALA A 181 -8.09 14.52 2.58
CA ALA A 181 -9.42 15.00 2.23
C ALA A 181 -9.67 15.11 0.72
N ARG A 182 -8.65 15.52 -0.06
CA ARG A 182 -8.78 15.72 -1.51
C ARG A 182 -8.55 14.45 -2.33
N LEU A 183 -7.63 13.61 -1.91
CA LEU A 183 -7.10 12.52 -2.73
C LEU A 183 -7.23 11.14 -2.08
N GLY A 184 -7.63 11.04 -0.82
CA GLY A 184 -7.83 9.79 -0.11
C GLY A 184 -9.31 9.39 -0.07
N ASP A 185 -9.55 8.13 0.25
CA ASP A 185 -10.87 7.60 0.58
C ASP A 185 -11.03 7.47 2.11
N ALA A 186 -9.89 7.51 2.83
CA ALA A 186 -9.85 7.61 4.29
C ALA A 186 -8.55 8.29 4.75
N TRP A 187 -8.59 8.81 5.96
CA TRP A 187 -7.44 9.38 6.65
C TRP A 187 -6.94 8.47 7.76
N LEU A 188 -5.60 8.29 7.84
CA LEU A 188 -4.91 7.59 8.92
C LEU A 188 -4.12 8.61 9.77
N CYS A 189 -4.40 8.67 11.05
CA CYS A 189 -3.71 9.52 12.04
C CYS A 189 -2.76 8.72 12.93
#